data_364a608d8e2a40b9d7537609693bf822
#
_entry.id   364a608d8e2a40b9d7537609693bf822
#
_cell.length_a   1.000
_cell.length_b   1.000
_cell.length_c   1.000
_cell.angle_alpha   90.00
_cell.angle_beta   90.00
_cell.angle_gamma   90.00
#
_symmetry.space_group_name_H-M   'P 1'
#
loop_
_entity.id
_entity.type
_entity.pdbx_description
1 polymer ?
#
loop_
_entity_poly.entity_id
_entity_poly.type
_entity_poly.pdbx_seq_one_letter_code
_entity_poly.pdbx_strand_id
1 'polypeptide(L)'
;MPLVIVLVVLLVLLSAAGLVLWNRLAATCARRLDVPAGDLEDRFYGGVMCRWVMTSGALVRLEFFDWGLRMRGMLISRWIVPTWEARYDELAIAELVALPASRIAVCFRLRGGEANPIAFLSDRSLAILPHLEKHGVPVNRSVTRIRRVREIYQ
;
A
#
# COMPACT_ATOMS: atom_id res chain seq x y z
N MET A 1 -37.00 20.39 16.84
CA MET A 1 -37.12 19.62 15.61
C MET A 1 -36.24 20.09 14.45
N PRO A 2 -36.28 21.37 13.98
CA PRO A 2 -35.49 21.80 12.81
C PRO A 2 -33.97 21.72 13.01
N LEU A 3 -33.46 21.99 14.19
CA LEU A 3 -32.01 21.92 14.49
C LEU A 3 -31.42 20.54 14.33
N VAL A 4 -32.16 19.51 14.75
CA VAL A 4 -31.71 18.11 14.63
C VAL A 4 -31.62 17.69 13.17
N ILE A 5 -32.58 18.07 12.34
CA ILE A 5 -32.61 17.80 10.91
C ILE A 5 -31.39 18.46 10.23
N VAL A 6 -31.13 19.74 10.56
CA VAL A 6 -29.98 20.48 10.02
C VAL A 6 -28.66 19.79 10.39
N LEU A 7 -28.49 19.36 11.66
CA LEU A 7 -27.31 18.65 12.13
C LEU A 7 -27.10 17.31 11.39
N VAL A 8 -28.18 16.53 11.22
CA VAL A 8 -28.12 15.26 10.49
C VAL A 8 -27.72 15.46 9.03
N VAL A 9 -28.34 16.44 8.35
CA VAL A 9 -28.00 16.76 6.96
C VAL A 9 -26.54 17.21 6.85
N LEU A 10 -26.05 18.05 7.75
CA LEU A 10 -24.65 18.49 7.77
C LEU A 10 -23.70 17.31 7.97
N LEU A 11 -24.00 16.41 8.88
CA LEU A 11 -23.20 15.21 9.13
C LEU A 11 -23.13 14.29 7.90
N VAL A 12 -24.25 14.11 7.21
CA VAL A 12 -24.30 13.32 5.97
C VAL A 12 -23.48 13.96 4.87
N LEU A 13 -23.60 15.29 4.69
CA LEU A 13 -22.82 16.02 3.68
C LEU A 13 -21.31 15.98 3.97
N LEU A 14 -20.89 16.15 5.23
CA LEU A 14 -19.49 16.05 5.64
C LEU A 14 -18.95 14.64 5.42
N SER A 15 -19.75 13.61 5.73
CA SER A 15 -19.37 12.21 5.50
C SER A 15 -19.21 11.90 4.01
N ALA A 16 -20.15 12.39 3.18
CA ALA A 16 -20.08 12.23 1.73
C ALA A 16 -18.86 12.96 1.13
N ALA A 17 -18.59 14.18 1.56
CA ALA A 17 -17.42 14.95 1.13
C ALA A 17 -16.11 14.27 1.55
N GLY A 18 -16.06 13.76 2.78
CA GLY A 18 -14.94 12.98 3.29
C GLY A 18 -14.66 11.71 2.46
N LEU A 19 -15.72 10.99 2.09
CA LEU A 19 -15.62 9.79 1.26
C LEU A 19 -15.12 10.12 -0.16
N VAL A 20 -15.62 11.20 -0.77
CA VAL A 20 -15.15 11.65 -2.09
C VAL A 20 -13.68 12.05 -2.04
N LEU A 21 -13.28 12.83 -1.02
CA LEU A 21 -11.89 13.23 -0.82
C LEU A 21 -10.99 11.99 -0.61
N TRP A 22 -11.42 11.05 0.22
CA TRP A 22 -10.72 9.79 0.45
C TRP A 22 -10.53 9.01 -0.85
N ASN A 23 -11.57 8.84 -1.65
CA ASN A 23 -11.49 8.13 -2.92
C ASN A 23 -10.52 8.80 -3.90
N ARG A 24 -10.49 10.14 -3.95
CA ARG A 24 -9.51 10.87 -4.76
C ARG A 24 -8.08 10.66 -4.27
N LEU A 25 -7.85 10.74 -2.97
CA LEU A 25 -6.52 10.52 -2.38
C LEU A 25 -6.06 9.06 -2.56
N ALA A 26 -6.97 8.11 -2.37
CA ALA A 26 -6.68 6.69 -2.59
C ALA A 26 -6.37 6.38 -4.06
N ALA A 27 -7.04 7.05 -4.99
CA ALA A 27 -6.80 6.88 -6.43
C ALA A 27 -5.35 7.26 -6.83
N THR A 28 -4.70 8.19 -6.11
CA THR A 28 -3.28 8.54 -6.36
C THR A 28 -2.31 7.41 -6.03
N CYS A 29 -2.76 6.42 -5.26
CA CYS A 29 -2.00 5.23 -4.91
C CYS A 29 -2.40 4.01 -5.76
N ALA A 30 -3.49 4.12 -6.53
CA ALA A 30 -3.95 3.04 -7.38
C ALA A 30 -3.01 2.88 -8.58
N ARG A 31 -2.62 1.65 -8.83
CA ARG A 31 -1.91 1.27 -10.06
C ARG A 31 -2.41 -0.09 -10.47
N ARG A 32 -3.03 -0.17 -11.63
CA ARG A 32 -3.47 -1.43 -12.23
C ARG A 32 -2.73 -1.64 -13.53
N LEU A 33 -2.28 -2.86 -13.72
CA LEU A 33 -1.64 -3.29 -14.95
C LEU A 33 -2.63 -4.15 -15.74
N ASP A 34 -2.58 -4.04 -17.04
CA ASP A 34 -3.30 -4.96 -17.92
C ASP A 34 -2.41 -6.20 -18.13
N VAL A 35 -2.41 -7.07 -17.12
CA VAL A 35 -1.62 -8.30 -17.13
C VAL A 35 -2.55 -9.51 -17.09
N PRO A 36 -2.20 -10.59 -17.80
CA PRO A 36 -2.96 -11.84 -17.72
C PRO A 36 -2.96 -12.37 -16.27
N ALA A 37 -3.93 -13.22 -15.97
CA ALA A 37 -3.91 -13.97 -14.73
C ALA A 37 -2.63 -14.83 -14.68
N GLY A 38 -1.76 -14.53 -13.73
CA GLY A 38 -0.53 -15.28 -13.50
C GLY A 38 -0.72 -16.35 -12.42
N ASP A 39 0.26 -17.23 -12.30
CA ASP A 39 0.29 -18.22 -11.24
C ASP A 39 0.65 -17.55 -9.91
N LEU A 40 -0.16 -17.79 -8.90
CA LEU A 40 0.06 -17.28 -7.55
C LEU A 40 1.15 -18.11 -6.87
N GLU A 41 2.28 -17.48 -6.56
CA GLU A 41 3.40 -18.14 -5.87
C GLU A 41 3.26 -18.09 -4.34
N ASP A 42 2.90 -16.93 -3.80
CA ASP A 42 2.77 -16.74 -2.35
C ASP A 42 1.88 -15.54 -2.02
N ARG A 43 1.49 -15.43 -0.74
CA ARG A 43 0.71 -14.30 -0.24
C ARG A 43 1.05 -13.95 1.20
N PHE A 44 1.03 -12.65 1.47
CA PHE A 44 1.25 -12.07 2.79
C PHE A 44 0.08 -11.18 3.18
N TYR A 45 -0.17 -11.08 4.47
CA TYR A 45 -1.22 -10.24 5.03
C TYR A 45 -0.61 -9.14 5.88
N GLY A 46 -1.16 -7.93 5.78
CA GLY A 46 -0.62 -6.78 6.48
C GLY A 46 -1.41 -5.51 6.25
N GLY A 47 -0.78 -4.39 6.50
CA GLY A 47 -1.26 -3.07 6.17
C GLY A 47 -0.52 -2.48 4.98
N VAL A 48 -1.00 -1.37 4.48
CA VAL A 48 -0.34 -0.59 3.43
C VAL A 48 -0.20 0.85 3.87
N MET A 49 0.89 1.46 3.48
CA MET A 49 1.11 2.89 3.61
C MET A 49 1.51 3.44 2.25
N CYS A 50 0.73 4.38 1.78
CA CYS A 50 0.97 5.17 0.61
C CYS A 50 0.64 6.61 0.97
N ARG A 51 1.43 7.55 0.51
CA ARG A 51 1.41 9.00 0.80
C ARG A 51 0.34 9.54 1.77
N TRP A 52 -0.93 9.21 1.54
CA TRP A 52 -2.09 9.70 2.32
C TRP A 52 -2.95 8.58 2.90
N VAL A 53 -2.69 7.35 2.52
CA VAL A 53 -3.46 6.17 2.93
C VAL A 53 -2.57 5.31 3.81
N MET A 54 -3.00 5.10 5.05
CA MET A 54 -2.36 4.17 5.95
C MET A 54 -3.42 3.24 6.53
N THR A 55 -3.21 1.95 6.36
CA THR A 55 -4.01 0.93 7.02
C THR A 55 -3.10 0.11 7.95
N SER A 56 -3.62 -0.29 9.08
CA SER A 56 -2.93 -1.18 10.02
C SER A 56 -3.66 -2.51 10.11
N GLY A 57 -2.93 -3.55 10.53
CA GLY A 57 -3.48 -4.89 10.66
C GLY A 57 -3.57 -5.65 9.32
N ALA A 58 -4.17 -6.83 9.34
CA ALA A 58 -4.25 -7.74 8.19
C ALA A 58 -5.38 -7.35 7.21
N LEU A 59 -5.50 -6.07 6.86
CA LEU A 59 -6.54 -5.56 5.96
C LEU A 59 -6.14 -5.55 4.50
N VAL A 60 -4.86 -5.76 4.21
CA VAL A 60 -4.29 -5.76 2.86
C VAL A 60 -3.61 -7.08 2.61
N ARG A 61 -3.76 -7.58 1.40
CA ARG A 61 -3.08 -8.77 0.92
C ARG A 61 -2.07 -8.38 -0.14
N LEU A 62 -0.82 -8.77 0.07
CA LEU A 62 0.25 -8.74 -0.90
C LEU A 62 0.37 -10.13 -1.51
N GLU A 63 0.22 -10.22 -2.81
CA GLU A 63 0.27 -11.46 -3.60
C GLU A 63 1.45 -11.39 -4.56
N PHE A 64 2.20 -12.49 -4.64
CA PHE A 64 3.30 -12.68 -5.57
C PHE A 64 2.85 -13.62 -6.70
N PHE A 65 3.06 -13.18 -7.92
CA PHE A 65 2.79 -13.93 -9.14
C PHE A 65 4.09 -14.11 -9.92
N ASP A 66 4.07 -14.95 -10.92
CA ASP A 66 5.18 -15.16 -11.86
C ASP A 66 5.61 -13.87 -12.59
N TRP A 67 4.69 -12.94 -12.82
CA TRP A 67 4.92 -11.67 -13.54
C TRP A 67 5.26 -10.49 -12.62
N GLY A 68 4.94 -10.54 -11.33
CA GLY A 68 5.09 -9.41 -10.43
C GLY A 68 4.28 -9.55 -9.15
N LEU A 69 3.94 -8.44 -8.56
CA LEU A 69 3.22 -8.40 -7.29
C LEU A 69 1.97 -7.51 -7.33
N ARG A 70 1.00 -7.89 -6.51
CA ARG A 70 -0.28 -7.19 -6.36
C ARG A 70 -0.58 -6.95 -4.89
N MET A 71 -0.87 -5.71 -4.54
CA MET A 71 -1.47 -5.36 -3.24
C MET A 71 -2.93 -5.01 -3.42
N ARG A 72 -3.79 -5.56 -2.59
CA ARG A 72 -5.23 -5.24 -2.60
C ARG A 72 -5.85 -5.33 -1.21
N GLY A 73 -6.85 -4.50 -0.98
CA GLY A 73 -7.67 -4.57 0.21
C GLY A 73 -8.47 -5.87 0.28
N MET A 74 -8.72 -6.36 1.49
CA MET A 74 -9.53 -7.54 1.77
C MET A 74 -10.93 -7.14 2.25
N LEU A 75 -11.94 -7.92 1.91
CA LEU A 75 -13.32 -7.72 2.38
C LEU A 75 -13.77 -6.24 2.24
N ILE A 76 -14.12 -5.62 3.35
CA ILE A 76 -14.58 -4.23 3.41
C ILE A 76 -13.45 -3.27 3.00
N SER A 77 -12.19 -3.56 3.35
CA SER A 77 -11.06 -2.69 3.02
C SER A 77 -10.77 -2.57 1.53
N ARG A 78 -11.29 -3.46 0.68
CA ARG A 78 -11.16 -3.36 -0.79
C ARG A 78 -11.75 -2.07 -1.37
N TRP A 79 -12.70 -1.45 -0.67
CA TRP A 79 -13.30 -0.16 -1.05
C TRP A 79 -12.46 1.04 -0.63
N ILE A 80 -11.60 0.84 0.37
CA ILE A 80 -10.78 1.88 0.98
C ILE A 80 -9.34 1.83 0.44
N VAL A 81 -8.81 0.61 0.26
CA VAL A 81 -7.44 0.39 -0.22
C VAL A 81 -7.49 0.11 -1.71
N PRO A 82 -6.91 0.99 -2.52
CA PRO A 82 -6.83 0.77 -3.96
C PRO A 82 -5.94 -0.42 -4.29
N THR A 83 -6.22 -1.07 -5.41
CA THR A 83 -5.33 -2.10 -5.94
C THR A 83 -4.07 -1.44 -6.48
N TRP A 84 -2.92 -1.98 -6.11
CA TRP A 84 -1.63 -1.59 -6.62
C TRP A 84 -0.88 -2.82 -7.14
N GLU A 85 -0.39 -2.72 -8.37
CA GLU A 85 0.30 -3.79 -9.08
C GLU A 85 1.63 -3.28 -9.63
N ALA A 86 2.65 -4.11 -9.62
CA ALA A 86 3.93 -3.82 -10.25
C ALA A 86 4.56 -5.10 -10.81
N ARG A 87 5.17 -4.98 -11.98
CA ARG A 87 6.03 -6.05 -12.52
C ARG A 87 7.37 -6.02 -11.81
N TYR A 88 8.07 -7.16 -11.75
CA TYR A 88 9.38 -7.21 -11.09
C TYR A 88 10.42 -6.33 -11.78
N ASP A 89 10.38 -6.22 -13.10
CA ASP A 89 11.30 -5.38 -13.88
C ASP A 89 11.06 -3.88 -13.70
N GLU A 90 9.87 -3.48 -13.24
CA GLU A 90 9.53 -2.09 -12.92
C GLU A 90 10.00 -1.68 -11.51
N LEU A 91 10.31 -2.63 -10.65
CA LEU A 91 10.81 -2.35 -9.31
C LEU A 91 12.28 -1.93 -9.37
N ALA A 92 12.57 -0.72 -8.88
CA ALA A 92 13.94 -0.24 -8.74
C ALA A 92 14.62 -0.90 -7.54
N ILE A 93 13.93 -0.94 -6.42
CA ILE A 93 14.44 -1.46 -5.16
C ILE A 93 13.30 -1.75 -4.18
N ALA A 94 13.49 -2.75 -3.32
CA ALA A 94 12.71 -2.98 -2.13
C ALA A 94 13.57 -2.73 -0.89
N GLU A 95 13.09 -1.88 0.03
CA GLU A 95 13.84 -1.44 1.21
C GLU A 95 13.09 -1.78 2.49
N LEU A 96 13.83 -2.16 3.52
CA LEU A 96 13.29 -2.25 4.87
C LEU A 96 13.26 -0.88 5.54
N VAL A 97 12.09 -0.50 6.02
CA VAL A 97 11.89 0.79 6.68
C VAL A 97 11.30 0.56 8.06
N ALA A 98 11.97 1.07 9.08
CA ALA A 98 11.43 1.08 10.44
C ALA A 98 10.53 2.30 10.62
N LEU A 99 9.26 2.04 10.85
CA LEU A 99 8.24 3.05 11.15
C LEU A 99 8.24 3.39 12.65
N PRO A 100 7.64 4.53 13.05
CA PRO A 100 7.33 4.80 14.44
C PRO A 100 6.59 3.61 15.07
N ALA A 101 6.81 3.35 16.36
CA ALA A 101 6.32 2.18 17.08
C ALA A 101 6.96 0.84 16.68
N SER A 102 8.23 0.87 16.23
CA SER A 102 9.06 -0.32 15.95
C SER A 102 8.48 -1.31 14.94
N ARG A 103 7.59 -0.85 14.06
CA ARG A 103 7.08 -1.67 12.96
C ARG A 103 8.02 -1.61 11.78
N ILE A 104 8.25 -2.76 11.16
CA ILE A 104 9.04 -2.85 9.94
C ILE A 104 8.10 -3.00 8.73
N ALA A 105 8.33 -2.18 7.72
CA ALA A 105 7.64 -2.25 6.44
C ALA A 105 8.63 -2.55 5.32
N VAL A 106 8.15 -3.16 4.25
CA VAL A 106 8.87 -3.26 2.98
C VAL A 106 8.36 -2.12 2.08
N CYS A 107 9.25 -1.20 1.75
CA CYS A 107 8.96 -0.09 0.85
C CYS A 107 9.37 -0.47 -0.58
N PHE A 108 8.45 -0.39 -1.51
CA PHE A 108 8.66 -0.66 -2.93
C PHE A 108 8.80 0.66 -3.67
N ARG A 109 9.92 0.83 -4.37
CA ARG A 109 10.16 1.97 -5.26
C ARG A 109 10.14 1.50 -6.71
N LEU A 110 9.46 2.24 -7.55
CA LEU A 110 9.42 1.98 -8.99
C LEU A 110 10.56 2.68 -9.71
N ARG A 111 11.01 2.10 -10.81
CA ARG A 111 11.94 2.73 -11.74
C ARG A 111 11.28 3.94 -12.39
N GLY A 112 12.06 4.96 -12.69
CA GLY A 112 11.55 6.18 -13.33
C GLY A 112 10.99 7.24 -12.37
N GLY A 113 10.76 6.92 -11.09
CA GLY A 113 10.37 7.92 -10.08
C GLY A 113 8.95 8.51 -10.25
N GLU A 114 8.19 8.05 -11.25
CA GLU A 114 6.88 8.63 -11.60
C GLU A 114 5.76 8.30 -10.61
N ALA A 115 5.91 7.22 -9.87
CA ALA A 115 4.90 6.79 -8.90
C ALA A 115 5.42 6.89 -7.47
N ASN A 116 4.52 7.29 -6.56
CA ASN A 116 4.85 7.34 -5.14
C ASN A 116 5.26 5.95 -4.64
N PRO A 117 6.30 5.85 -3.80
CA PRO A 117 6.63 4.62 -3.12
C PRO A 117 5.43 4.10 -2.34
N ILE A 118 5.32 2.80 -2.24
CA ILE A 118 4.31 2.14 -1.41
C ILE A 118 4.99 1.23 -0.41
N ALA A 119 4.55 1.27 0.84
CA ALA A 119 5.10 0.43 1.88
C ALA A 119 4.06 -0.58 2.37
N PHE A 120 4.47 -1.82 2.49
CA PHE A 120 3.68 -2.92 3.03
C PHE A 120 4.14 -3.26 4.45
N LEU A 121 3.22 -3.19 5.40
CA LEU A 121 3.46 -3.43 6.82
C LEU A 121 3.01 -4.84 7.18
N SER A 122 3.95 -5.68 7.58
CA SER A 122 3.64 -7.04 8.02
C SER A 122 4.62 -7.49 9.10
N ASP A 123 4.16 -8.30 10.02
CA ASP A 123 5.04 -8.95 10.99
C ASP A 123 6.03 -9.93 10.29
N ARG A 124 5.73 -10.31 9.05
CA ARG A 124 6.57 -11.16 8.21
C ARG A 124 7.30 -10.38 7.10
N SER A 125 7.56 -9.08 7.29
CA SER A 125 8.24 -8.24 6.28
C SER A 125 9.56 -8.84 5.79
N LEU A 126 10.34 -9.47 6.66
CA LEU A 126 11.60 -10.13 6.29
C LEU A 126 11.39 -11.35 5.38
N ALA A 127 10.28 -12.06 5.52
CA ALA A 127 9.98 -13.22 4.67
C ALA A 127 9.58 -12.85 3.23
N ILE A 128 9.27 -11.58 3.00
CA ILE A 128 8.95 -11.04 1.67
C ILE A 128 10.22 -10.90 0.80
N LEU A 129 11.35 -10.56 1.41
CA LEU A 129 12.57 -10.24 0.67
C LEU A 129 13.10 -11.38 -0.20
N PRO A 130 13.14 -12.66 0.25
CA PRO A 130 13.58 -13.76 -0.59
C PRO A 130 12.74 -13.95 -1.86
N HIS A 131 11.43 -13.67 -1.81
CA HIS A 131 10.58 -13.73 -3.01
C HIS A 131 10.98 -12.67 -4.03
N LEU A 132 11.31 -11.46 -3.59
CA LEU A 132 11.77 -10.38 -4.45
C LEU A 132 13.14 -10.69 -5.06
N GLU A 133 14.08 -11.18 -4.25
CA GLU A 133 15.42 -11.57 -4.70
C GLU A 133 15.36 -12.70 -5.73
N LYS A 134 14.49 -13.70 -5.54
CA LYS A 134 14.24 -14.79 -6.49
C LYS A 134 13.89 -14.26 -7.88
N HIS A 135 13.17 -13.13 -7.95
CA HIS A 135 12.74 -12.50 -9.20
C HIS A 135 13.68 -11.37 -9.65
N GLY A 136 14.88 -11.26 -9.07
CA GLY A 136 15.90 -10.31 -9.49
C GLY A 136 15.64 -8.86 -9.07
N VAL A 137 14.71 -8.62 -8.15
CA VAL A 137 14.47 -7.29 -7.59
C VAL A 137 15.60 -6.93 -6.62
N PRO A 138 16.27 -5.79 -6.77
CA PRO A 138 17.25 -5.32 -5.81
C PRO A 138 16.62 -5.14 -4.42
N VAL A 139 17.26 -5.69 -3.39
CA VAL A 139 16.76 -5.64 -2.02
C VAL A 139 17.79 -4.96 -1.12
N ASN A 140 17.37 -3.94 -0.39
CA ASN A 140 18.16 -3.34 0.68
C ASN A 140 17.70 -3.90 2.03
N ARG A 141 18.52 -4.76 2.63
CA ARG A 141 18.24 -5.36 3.93
C ARG A 141 18.59 -4.46 5.12
N SER A 142 19.25 -3.33 4.86
CA SER A 142 19.53 -2.32 5.89
C SER A 142 18.24 -1.64 6.29
N VAL A 143 17.91 -1.67 7.58
CA VAL A 143 16.70 -1.04 8.08
C VAL A 143 16.91 0.46 8.18
N THR A 144 16.29 1.21 7.30
CA THR A 144 16.29 2.68 7.35
C THR A 144 15.24 3.15 8.36
N ARG A 145 15.70 3.82 9.42
CA ARG A 145 14.79 4.39 10.41
C ARG A 145 14.24 5.73 9.91
N ILE A 146 12.95 5.82 9.76
CA ILE A 146 12.25 7.05 9.43
C ILE A 146 11.62 7.66 10.69
N ARG A 147 11.76 8.97 10.85
CA ARG A 147 11.14 9.72 11.95
C ARG A 147 9.73 10.18 11.60
N ARG A 148 9.49 10.46 10.32
CA ARG A 148 8.20 10.92 9.79
C ARG A 148 7.85 10.16 8.53
N VAL A 149 6.59 9.78 8.41
CA VAL A 149 6.06 9.03 7.26
C VAL A 149 6.39 9.69 5.91
N ARG A 150 6.40 11.04 5.86
CA ARG A 150 6.74 11.79 4.64
C ARG A 150 8.16 11.56 4.11
N GLU A 151 9.10 11.09 4.94
CA GLU A 151 10.49 10.81 4.54
C GLU A 151 10.57 9.63 3.55
N ILE A 152 9.54 8.78 3.49
CA ILE A 152 9.46 7.69 2.50
C ILE A 152 9.27 8.24 1.09
N TYR A 153 8.66 9.43 0.98
CA TYR A 153 8.19 10.02 -0.29
C TYR A 153 9.12 11.13 -0.81
N GLN A 154 10.25 11.33 -0.19
CA GLN A 154 11.35 12.19 -0.64
C GLN A 154 12.43 11.36 -1.34
#